data_59bb5666ddf29ab5d2a0a1439c11d36b
#
_entry.id   59bb5666ddf29ab5d2a0a1439c11d36b
#
_cell.length_a   1.000
_cell.length_b   1.000
_cell.length_c   1.000
_cell.angle_alpha   90.00
_cell.angle_beta   90.00
_cell.angle_gamma   90.00
#
_symmetry.space_group_name_H-M   'P 1'
#
loop_
_entity.id
_entity.type
_entity.pdbx_description
1 polymer ?
#
loop_
_entity_poly.entity_id
_entity_poly.type
_entity_poly.pdbx_seq_one_letter_code
_entity_poly.pdbx_strand_id
1 'polypeptide(L)'
;MQPSESMYPPAILVIDETGRFCISLLSGHLGGANTLAEEISGLMADKGMIPVITTATDREGCFSVDEFARRNGLVLTDFQCAKEISAAILQGEKIFFDCSYPVEGEVPEELILEKSRGKENGLEREEKRILISDRVYTAAGAAKKGCCLQLLPKNIVVGIGCRKGTDKEMIRQAVTAHLHSLCLSEEAIAGVASIDLKQEEEGILAFCREKQIPFMTYSAKQLQIQMGSFTASDFVEKVTGVDNVCERSVVASGAALLSGKRAENGVTTAVGEYQRSIVF
;
A
#
# COMPACT_ATOMS: atom_id res chain seq x y z
N MET A 1 -5.11 -4.03 -26.08
CA MET A 1 -4.48 -3.90 -24.75
C MET A 1 -3.98 -2.47 -24.67
N GLN A 2 -4.67 -1.59 -23.95
CA GLN A 2 -4.10 -0.30 -23.58
C GLN A 2 -3.09 -0.55 -22.46
N PRO A 3 -1.89 0.07 -22.48
CA PRO A 3 -0.96 -0.04 -21.38
C PRO A 3 -1.63 0.55 -20.13
N SER A 4 -1.62 -0.21 -19.04
CA SER A 4 -1.96 0.33 -17.72
C SER A 4 -1.06 1.54 -17.49
N GLU A 5 -1.61 2.73 -17.29
CA GLU A 5 -0.84 3.86 -16.82
C GLU A 5 -0.22 3.47 -15.47
N SER A 6 1.06 3.13 -15.51
CA SER A 6 1.85 2.95 -14.30
C SER A 6 1.82 4.27 -13.57
N MET A 7 1.45 4.26 -12.30
CA MET A 7 1.45 5.44 -11.43
C MET A 7 2.85 6.06 -11.31
N TYR A 8 3.88 5.36 -11.78
CA TYR A 8 5.27 5.77 -11.79
C TYR A 8 5.76 5.97 -13.23
N PRO A 9 6.55 7.00 -13.52
CA PRO A 9 7.18 7.13 -14.82
C PRO A 9 8.07 5.92 -15.11
N PRO A 10 8.12 5.46 -16.38
CA PRO A 10 8.88 4.27 -16.74
C PRO A 10 10.38 4.45 -16.48
N ALA A 11 11.06 3.35 -16.18
CA ALA A 11 12.52 3.31 -16.13
C ALA A 11 13.10 3.69 -17.50
N ILE A 12 14.03 4.65 -17.52
CA ILE A 12 14.76 5.02 -18.72
C ILE A 12 16.25 4.82 -18.46
N LEU A 13 16.86 4.00 -19.31
CA LEU A 13 18.29 3.74 -19.32
C LEU A 13 18.91 4.27 -20.61
N VAL A 14 20.15 4.68 -20.54
CA VAL A 14 20.98 4.99 -21.69
C VAL A 14 22.22 4.10 -21.65
N ILE A 15 22.44 3.35 -22.72
CA ILE A 15 23.68 2.60 -22.93
C ILE A 15 24.51 3.37 -23.94
N ASP A 16 25.76 3.60 -23.62
CA ASP A 16 26.67 4.28 -24.56
C ASP A 16 26.95 3.42 -25.80
N GLU A 17 27.38 4.02 -26.87
CA GLU A 17 27.58 3.36 -28.17
C GLU A 17 28.59 2.21 -28.12
N THR A 18 29.49 2.22 -27.14
CA THR A 18 30.49 1.18 -26.94
C THR A 18 30.03 0.05 -26.05
N GLY A 19 28.84 0.18 -25.42
CA GLY A 19 28.30 -0.77 -24.44
C GLY A 19 29.09 -0.82 -23.13
N ARG A 20 29.89 0.22 -22.85
CA ARG A 20 30.70 0.28 -21.64
C ARG A 20 29.96 0.80 -20.42
N PHE A 21 28.98 1.68 -20.62
CA PHE A 21 28.23 2.29 -19.54
C PHE A 21 26.73 2.04 -19.72
N CYS A 22 26.07 1.61 -18.65
CA CYS A 22 24.62 1.54 -18.55
C CYS A 22 24.16 2.58 -17.54
N ILE A 23 23.57 3.68 -18.04
CA ILE A 23 23.28 4.88 -17.25
C ILE A 23 21.79 4.88 -16.90
N SER A 24 21.47 4.89 -15.60
CA SER A 24 20.13 5.16 -15.10
C SER A 24 19.81 6.65 -15.29
N LEU A 25 18.95 6.98 -16.26
CA LEU A 25 18.65 8.36 -16.62
C LEU A 25 17.40 8.90 -15.92
N LEU A 26 16.36 8.09 -15.78
CA LEU A 26 15.07 8.50 -15.21
C LEU A 26 14.41 7.36 -14.43
N SER A 27 13.69 7.72 -13.36
CA SER A 27 12.97 6.78 -12.49
C SER A 27 13.90 5.75 -11.82
N GLY A 28 15.02 6.23 -11.29
CA GLY A 28 16.07 5.42 -10.68
C GLY A 28 15.55 4.42 -9.66
N HIS A 29 14.82 4.88 -8.65
CA HIS A 29 14.29 4.04 -7.56
C HIS A 29 12.90 3.49 -7.88
N LEU A 30 11.86 4.32 -7.92
CA LEU A 30 10.46 3.88 -8.06
C LEU A 30 10.15 3.24 -9.40
N GLY A 31 10.78 3.72 -10.49
CA GLY A 31 10.65 3.10 -11.81
C GLY A 31 11.59 1.92 -12.03
N GLY A 32 12.53 1.66 -11.09
CA GLY A 32 13.44 0.53 -11.14
C GLY A 32 14.63 0.69 -12.09
N ALA A 33 14.93 1.90 -12.58
CA ALA A 33 16.02 2.10 -13.54
C ALA A 33 17.41 1.78 -12.96
N ASN A 34 17.64 2.01 -11.66
CA ASN A 34 18.89 1.66 -11.00
C ASN A 34 19.09 0.14 -10.98
N THR A 35 18.10 -0.59 -10.48
CA THR A 35 18.12 -2.06 -10.43
C THR A 35 18.30 -2.65 -11.84
N LEU A 36 17.59 -2.13 -12.82
CA LEU A 36 17.67 -2.58 -14.20
C LEU A 36 19.06 -2.29 -14.82
N ALA A 37 19.69 -1.14 -14.47
CA ALA A 37 21.05 -0.83 -14.90
C ALA A 37 22.08 -1.82 -14.31
N GLU A 38 21.92 -2.19 -13.04
CA GLU A 38 22.75 -3.18 -12.36
C GLU A 38 22.57 -4.58 -12.97
N GLU A 39 21.31 -5.02 -13.21
CA GLU A 39 20.99 -6.31 -13.81
C GLU A 39 21.60 -6.42 -15.22
N ILE A 40 21.41 -5.41 -16.08
CA ILE A 40 21.95 -5.41 -17.45
C ILE A 40 23.47 -5.42 -17.40
N SER A 41 24.09 -4.61 -16.53
CA SER A 41 25.55 -4.59 -16.39
C SER A 41 26.08 -5.92 -15.87
N GLY A 42 25.37 -6.58 -14.96
CA GLY A 42 25.72 -7.92 -14.49
C GLY A 42 25.66 -8.98 -15.60
N LEU A 43 24.67 -8.94 -16.49
CA LEU A 43 24.54 -9.81 -17.65
C LEU A 43 25.65 -9.57 -18.69
N MET A 44 26.24 -8.37 -18.72
CA MET A 44 27.28 -7.96 -19.65
C MET A 44 28.65 -7.79 -18.97
N ALA A 45 28.83 -8.41 -17.81
CA ALA A 45 30.05 -8.31 -17.01
C ALA A 45 31.29 -8.82 -17.77
N ASP A 46 31.10 -9.83 -18.66
CA ASP A 46 32.16 -10.34 -19.55
C ASP A 46 32.65 -9.29 -20.53
N LYS A 47 31.84 -8.29 -20.87
CA LYS A 47 32.19 -7.15 -21.75
C LYS A 47 32.63 -5.93 -20.96
N GLY A 48 32.68 -6.01 -19.64
CA GLY A 48 33.14 -4.93 -18.76
C GLY A 48 32.16 -3.75 -18.68
N MET A 49 30.84 -3.99 -18.86
CA MET A 49 29.83 -2.94 -18.72
C MET A 49 29.74 -2.48 -17.27
N ILE A 50 29.70 -1.17 -17.07
CA ILE A 50 29.65 -0.52 -15.76
C ILE A 50 28.30 0.16 -15.60
N PRO A 51 27.51 -0.14 -14.52
CA PRO A 51 26.31 0.60 -14.21
C PRO A 51 26.68 2.01 -13.70
N VAL A 52 25.96 3.01 -14.20
CA VAL A 52 26.11 4.40 -13.75
C VAL A 52 24.80 4.84 -13.11
N ILE A 53 24.79 4.89 -11.79
CA ILE A 53 23.65 5.35 -11.00
C ILE A 53 23.79 6.87 -10.80
N THR A 54 22.76 7.61 -11.21
CA THR A 54 22.80 9.09 -11.25
C THR A 54 21.99 9.76 -10.14
N THR A 55 21.32 8.99 -9.29
CA THR A 55 20.52 9.53 -8.18
C THR A 55 21.41 10.10 -7.08
N ALA A 56 21.15 11.34 -6.67
CA ALA A 56 21.98 12.06 -5.70
C ALA A 56 22.01 11.37 -4.32
N THR A 57 20.86 10.82 -3.89
CA THR A 57 20.73 10.12 -2.62
C THR A 57 21.59 8.86 -2.53
N ASP A 58 21.79 8.12 -3.63
CA ASP A 58 22.64 6.92 -3.65
C ASP A 58 24.14 7.25 -3.49
N ARG A 59 24.54 8.43 -3.95
CA ARG A 59 25.95 8.85 -3.92
C ARG A 59 26.41 9.33 -2.55
N GLU A 60 25.47 9.80 -1.71
CA GLU A 60 25.79 10.42 -0.42
C GLU A 60 25.44 9.54 0.78
N GLY A 61 24.84 8.35 0.55
CA GLY A 61 24.41 7.47 1.63
C GLY A 61 23.27 8.04 2.48
N CYS A 62 22.59 9.08 1.98
CA CYS A 62 21.49 9.74 2.66
C CYS A 62 20.19 8.92 2.59
N PHE A 63 19.29 9.16 3.53
CA PHE A 63 17.96 8.53 3.52
C PHE A 63 17.18 8.86 2.23
N SER A 64 16.79 7.81 1.49
CA SER A 64 16.01 7.90 0.27
C SER A 64 14.57 7.50 0.54
N VAL A 65 13.65 8.48 0.42
CA VAL A 65 12.22 8.30 0.70
C VAL A 65 11.58 7.26 -0.21
N ASP A 66 11.90 7.28 -1.48
CA ASP A 66 11.32 6.40 -2.51
C ASP A 66 11.86 4.97 -2.38
N GLU A 67 13.15 4.77 -2.10
CA GLU A 67 13.69 3.46 -1.82
C GLU A 67 13.14 2.87 -0.53
N PHE A 68 13.02 3.68 0.52
CA PHE A 68 12.40 3.28 1.77
C PHE A 68 10.95 2.86 1.57
N ALA A 69 10.17 3.64 0.80
CA ALA A 69 8.79 3.30 0.47
C ALA A 69 8.73 1.97 -0.31
N ARG A 70 9.59 1.77 -1.31
CA ARG A 70 9.67 0.54 -2.10
C ARG A 70 10.02 -0.67 -1.23
N ARG A 71 11.06 -0.56 -0.39
CA ARG A 71 11.52 -1.65 0.51
C ARG A 71 10.42 -2.09 1.46
N ASN A 72 9.66 -1.15 1.97
CA ASN A 72 8.56 -1.40 2.89
C ASN A 72 7.21 -1.64 2.21
N GLY A 73 7.11 -1.67 0.86
CA GLY A 73 5.86 -1.85 0.14
C GLY A 73 4.81 -0.78 0.47
N LEU A 74 5.26 0.46 0.60
CA LEU A 74 4.42 1.62 0.88
C LEU A 74 4.06 2.34 -0.42
N VAL A 75 2.84 2.87 -0.50
CA VAL A 75 2.39 3.71 -1.60
C VAL A 75 2.73 5.17 -1.31
N LEU A 76 3.38 5.82 -2.26
CA LEU A 76 3.72 7.24 -2.21
C LEU A 76 2.50 8.04 -2.67
N THR A 77 1.95 8.89 -1.80
CA THR A 77 0.70 9.64 -2.11
C THR A 77 0.95 10.97 -2.81
N ASP A 78 2.13 11.58 -2.60
CA ASP A 78 2.50 12.88 -3.16
C ASP A 78 3.96 12.91 -3.61
N PHE A 79 4.17 12.87 -4.93
CA PHE A 79 5.51 12.91 -5.53
C PHE A 79 6.19 14.26 -5.39
N GLN A 80 5.41 15.36 -5.37
CA GLN A 80 5.99 16.69 -5.23
C GLN A 80 6.54 16.86 -3.81
N CYS A 81 5.75 16.50 -2.81
CA CYS A 81 6.19 16.52 -1.42
C CYS A 81 7.40 15.58 -1.18
N ALA A 82 7.43 14.39 -1.81
CA ALA A 82 8.57 13.50 -1.73
C ALA A 82 9.87 14.12 -2.28
N LYS A 83 9.79 14.85 -3.40
CA LYS A 83 10.93 15.58 -3.96
C LYS A 83 11.40 16.71 -3.03
N GLU A 84 10.47 17.44 -2.43
CA GLU A 84 10.79 18.51 -1.49
C GLU A 84 11.47 17.98 -0.23
N ILE A 85 11.03 16.82 0.28
CA ILE A 85 11.66 16.14 1.42
C ILE A 85 13.06 15.65 1.02
N SER A 86 13.23 15.00 -0.12
CA SER A 86 14.53 14.53 -0.59
C SER A 86 15.52 15.69 -0.78
N ALA A 87 15.05 16.82 -1.34
CA ALA A 87 15.89 18.01 -1.47
C ALA A 87 16.31 18.61 -0.12
N ALA A 88 15.39 18.59 0.87
CA ALA A 88 15.68 19.07 2.21
C ALA A 88 16.72 18.19 2.93
N ILE A 89 16.62 16.87 2.79
CA ILE A 89 17.59 15.89 3.33
C ILE A 89 18.99 16.18 2.76
N LEU A 90 19.09 16.37 1.44
CA LEU A 90 20.37 16.71 0.79
C LEU A 90 20.94 18.07 1.23
N GLN A 91 20.11 18.96 1.76
CA GLN A 91 20.53 20.24 2.36
C GLN A 91 20.87 20.13 3.86
N GLY A 92 20.78 18.92 4.44
CA GLY A 92 21.05 18.66 5.85
C GLY A 92 19.90 19.03 6.79
N GLU A 93 18.69 19.26 6.26
CA GLU A 93 17.52 19.47 7.09
C GLU A 93 17.07 18.15 7.75
N LYS A 94 16.59 18.24 8.99
CA LYS A 94 15.99 17.10 9.68
C LYS A 94 14.50 17.01 9.35
N ILE A 95 14.03 15.78 9.10
CA ILE A 95 12.64 15.49 8.73
C ILE A 95 11.94 14.77 9.88
N PHE A 96 10.76 15.21 10.26
CA PHE A 96 9.94 14.52 11.25
C PHE A 96 9.37 13.24 10.64
N PHE A 97 9.46 12.15 11.41
CA PHE A 97 8.99 10.83 11.01
C PHE A 97 7.99 10.32 12.04
N ASP A 98 6.76 10.13 11.62
CA ASP A 98 5.67 9.59 12.42
C ASP A 98 5.19 8.27 11.81
N CYS A 99 5.10 7.21 12.62
CA CYS A 99 4.74 5.88 12.16
C CYS A 99 3.74 5.24 13.12
N SER A 100 2.60 4.79 12.55
CA SER A 100 1.57 4.06 13.29
C SER A 100 1.92 2.59 13.56
N TYR A 101 3.04 2.11 13.01
CA TYR A 101 3.48 0.70 13.09
C TYR A 101 4.76 0.56 13.91
N PRO A 102 5.06 -0.65 14.43
CA PRO A 102 6.37 -0.96 14.99
C PRO A 102 7.48 -0.67 13.99
N VAL A 103 8.54 -0.04 14.47
CA VAL A 103 9.73 0.31 13.66
C VAL A 103 10.88 -0.61 14.08
N GLU A 104 11.55 -1.20 13.09
CA GLU A 104 12.71 -2.07 13.24
C GLU A 104 13.92 -1.49 12.50
N GLY A 105 15.10 -1.74 13.02
CA GLY A 105 16.35 -1.21 12.47
C GLY A 105 16.78 0.11 13.10
N GLU A 106 17.88 0.65 12.61
CA GLU A 106 18.45 1.92 13.05
C GLU A 106 17.89 3.08 12.23
N VAL A 107 17.24 4.01 12.93
CA VAL A 107 16.63 5.17 12.27
C VAL A 107 17.74 6.10 11.76
N PRO A 108 17.72 6.47 10.47
CA PRO A 108 18.70 7.38 9.89
C PRO A 108 18.79 8.72 10.62
N GLU A 109 19.98 9.28 10.67
CA GLU A 109 20.25 10.54 11.40
C GLU A 109 19.41 11.71 10.86
N GLU A 110 19.02 11.68 9.60
CA GLU A 110 18.19 12.71 8.95
C GLU A 110 16.77 12.75 9.48
N LEU A 111 16.31 11.67 10.15
CA LEU A 111 14.95 11.54 10.62
C LEU A 111 14.84 11.77 12.13
N ILE A 112 13.81 12.49 12.53
CA ILE A 112 13.41 12.66 13.93
C ILE A 112 12.17 11.84 14.18
N LEU A 113 12.32 10.70 14.88
CA LEU A 113 11.20 9.84 15.22
C LEU A 113 10.31 10.49 16.27
N GLU A 114 9.08 10.81 15.90
CA GLU A 114 8.03 11.20 16.82
C GLU A 114 7.20 9.97 17.22
N LYS A 115 7.14 9.67 18.51
CA LYS A 115 6.19 8.68 19.01
C LYS A 115 4.80 9.29 18.97
N SER A 116 3.92 8.74 18.12
CA SER A 116 2.51 9.14 18.04
C SER A 116 1.86 9.16 19.42
N ARG A 117 1.86 10.30 20.07
CA ARG A 117 0.91 10.59 21.13
C ARG A 117 -0.26 11.28 20.44
N GLY A 118 -1.39 10.61 20.34
CA GLY A 118 -2.65 11.14 19.81
C GLY A 118 -3.05 12.47 20.49
N LYS A 119 -2.45 13.53 20.03
CA LYS A 119 -2.84 14.90 20.35
C LYS A 119 -2.90 15.67 19.04
N GLU A 120 -4.09 16.03 18.67
CA GLU A 120 -4.48 16.98 17.63
C GLU A 120 -3.92 18.41 17.84
N ASN A 121 -2.90 18.58 18.67
CA ASN A 121 -2.38 19.88 19.06
C ASN A 121 -0.97 20.07 18.52
N GLY A 122 -0.83 20.82 17.42
CA GLY A 122 0.43 21.45 17.08
C GLY A 122 0.90 21.38 15.63
N LEU A 123 0.01 21.37 14.64
CA LEU A 123 0.36 21.56 13.22
C LEU A 123 0.58 23.06 12.89
N GLU A 124 1.25 23.82 13.77
CA GLU A 124 1.60 25.23 13.50
C GLU A 124 3.03 25.41 12.99
N ARG A 125 3.75 24.33 12.66
CA ARG A 125 5.14 24.42 12.23
C ARG A 125 5.29 24.20 10.72
N GLU A 126 6.14 25.01 10.10
CA GLU A 126 6.59 24.87 8.69
C GLU A 126 7.52 23.65 8.50
N GLU A 127 7.34 22.57 9.25
CA GLU A 127 8.21 21.42 9.32
C GLU A 127 7.81 20.38 8.27
N LYS A 128 8.82 19.81 7.60
CA LYS A 128 8.63 18.72 6.67
C LYS A 128 8.48 17.39 7.44
N ARG A 129 7.52 16.59 7.03
CA ARG A 129 7.16 15.37 7.77
C ARG A 129 6.89 14.20 6.83
N ILE A 130 7.27 13.00 7.25
CA ILE A 130 6.85 11.72 6.69
C ILE A 130 5.89 11.07 7.69
N LEU A 131 4.70 10.68 7.22
CA LEU A 131 3.69 9.99 8.00
C LEU A 131 3.42 8.61 7.40
N ILE A 132 3.59 7.54 8.18
CA ILE A 132 3.20 6.18 7.76
C ILE A 132 1.93 5.78 8.49
N SER A 133 0.83 5.71 7.74
CA SER A 133 -0.49 5.37 8.26
C SER A 133 -1.43 4.91 7.13
N ASP A 134 -2.29 3.92 7.40
CA ASP A 134 -3.38 3.47 6.52
C ASP A 134 -4.62 4.35 6.58
N ARG A 135 -4.65 5.31 7.51
CA ARG A 135 -5.79 6.21 7.71
C ARG A 135 -5.75 7.38 6.74
N VAL A 136 -6.94 7.78 6.30
CA VAL A 136 -7.09 9.02 5.52
C VAL A 136 -6.71 10.19 6.41
N TYR A 137 -5.60 10.83 6.10
CA TYR A 137 -5.25 12.09 6.71
C TYR A 137 -6.03 13.19 6.00
N THR A 138 -7.17 13.58 6.59
CA THR A 138 -7.89 14.74 6.09
C THR A 138 -7.13 15.99 6.52
N ALA A 139 -6.49 16.63 5.56
CA ALA A 139 -5.84 17.92 5.71
C ALA A 139 -6.81 19.07 6.11
N ALA A 140 -8.00 18.76 6.63
CA ALA A 140 -8.98 19.75 7.08
C ALA A 140 -8.44 20.65 8.22
N GLY A 141 -7.28 20.30 8.81
CA GLY A 141 -6.52 21.15 9.70
C GLY A 141 -5.15 21.58 9.20
N ALA A 142 -4.66 21.04 8.06
CA ALA A 142 -3.27 21.19 7.58
C ALA A 142 -3.12 22.13 6.38
N ALA A 143 -4.06 23.01 6.14
CA ALA A 143 -3.95 24.04 5.09
C ALA A 143 -2.93 25.15 5.41
N LYS A 144 -1.86 24.86 6.17
CA LYS A 144 -0.83 25.86 6.49
C LYS A 144 0.58 25.27 6.35
N LYS A 145 1.25 25.65 5.26
CA LYS A 145 2.69 25.87 5.13
C LYS A 145 3.69 24.78 5.58
N GLY A 146 3.40 23.49 5.35
CA GLY A 146 4.39 22.43 5.56
C GLY A 146 4.16 21.29 4.59
N CYS A 147 5.23 20.60 4.15
CA CYS A 147 5.12 19.39 3.36
C CYS A 147 4.92 18.18 4.29
N CYS A 148 3.75 17.52 4.25
CA CYS A 148 3.48 16.29 4.96
C CYS A 148 3.27 15.15 3.95
N LEU A 149 4.28 14.31 3.78
CA LEU A 149 4.23 13.15 2.91
C LEU A 149 3.61 11.98 3.65
N GLN A 150 2.45 11.54 3.20
CA GLN A 150 1.90 10.27 3.67
C GLN A 150 2.42 9.12 2.82
N LEU A 151 2.94 8.08 3.47
CA LEU A 151 3.26 6.79 2.88
C LEU A 151 2.22 5.78 3.36
N LEU A 152 1.45 5.21 2.42
CA LEU A 152 0.35 4.31 2.72
C LEU A 152 0.81 2.85 2.65
N PRO A 153 0.69 2.07 3.72
CA PRO A 153 0.90 0.63 3.66
C PRO A 153 -0.29 -0.07 2.98
N LYS A 154 0.00 -1.05 2.12
CA LYS A 154 -1.02 -1.98 1.62
C LYS A 154 -1.17 -3.14 2.61
N ASN A 155 -2.03 -2.99 3.60
CA ASN A 155 -2.23 -3.96 4.67
C ASN A 155 -3.70 -4.27 4.99
N ILE A 156 -4.65 -3.60 4.31
CA ILE A 156 -6.08 -3.80 4.55
C ILE A 156 -6.63 -4.92 3.67
N VAL A 157 -7.34 -5.86 4.28
CA VAL A 157 -8.09 -6.92 3.59
C VAL A 157 -9.57 -6.67 3.76
N VAL A 158 -10.32 -6.73 2.65
CA VAL A 158 -11.76 -6.60 2.66
C VAL A 158 -12.41 -7.94 2.36
N GLY A 159 -13.10 -8.49 3.35
CA GLY A 159 -13.94 -9.67 3.17
C GLY A 159 -15.28 -9.29 2.55
N ILE A 160 -15.69 -9.95 1.46
CA ILE A 160 -16.92 -9.62 0.74
C ILE A 160 -17.85 -10.83 0.66
N GLY A 161 -19.14 -10.60 0.98
CA GLY A 161 -20.24 -11.48 0.65
C GLY A 161 -21.29 -10.72 -0.14
N CYS A 162 -21.77 -11.28 -1.24
CA CYS A 162 -22.79 -10.64 -2.07
C CYS A 162 -23.71 -11.67 -2.73
N ARG A 163 -24.83 -11.22 -3.31
CA ARG A 163 -25.69 -12.06 -4.15
C ARG A 163 -25.01 -12.36 -5.48
N LYS A 164 -25.43 -13.42 -6.17
CA LYS A 164 -24.95 -13.73 -7.51
C LYS A 164 -25.34 -12.62 -8.48
N GLY A 165 -24.38 -12.17 -9.29
CA GLY A 165 -24.58 -11.12 -10.29
C GLY A 165 -24.64 -9.71 -9.70
N THR A 166 -24.07 -9.50 -8.52
CA THR A 166 -23.95 -8.16 -7.94
C THR A 166 -23.01 -7.28 -8.79
N ASP A 167 -23.48 -6.09 -9.13
CA ASP A 167 -22.70 -5.15 -9.94
C ASP A 167 -21.46 -4.60 -9.21
N LYS A 168 -20.40 -4.33 -9.97
CA LYS A 168 -19.14 -3.79 -9.44
C LYS A 168 -19.35 -2.51 -8.65
N GLU A 169 -20.22 -1.63 -9.12
CA GLU A 169 -20.44 -0.33 -8.48
C GLU A 169 -21.11 -0.48 -7.11
N MET A 170 -22.01 -1.44 -6.95
CA MET A 170 -22.60 -1.76 -5.64
C MET A 170 -21.54 -2.29 -4.66
N ILE A 171 -20.60 -3.11 -5.15
CA ILE A 171 -19.48 -3.62 -4.35
C ILE A 171 -18.57 -2.46 -3.95
N ARG A 172 -18.20 -1.59 -4.90
CA ARG A 172 -17.39 -0.40 -4.62
C ARG A 172 -18.02 0.46 -3.54
N GLN A 173 -19.31 0.82 -3.69
CA GLN A 173 -20.01 1.67 -2.72
C GLN A 173 -20.01 1.07 -1.31
N ALA A 174 -20.27 -0.23 -1.18
CA ALA A 174 -20.25 -0.90 0.10
C ALA A 174 -18.86 -0.93 0.75
N VAL A 175 -17.81 -1.18 -0.06
CA VAL A 175 -16.42 -1.17 0.41
C VAL A 175 -16.00 0.25 0.83
N THR A 176 -16.20 1.23 -0.04
CA THR A 176 -15.87 2.65 0.23
C THR A 176 -16.56 3.16 1.49
N ALA A 177 -17.87 2.90 1.63
CA ALA A 177 -18.63 3.33 2.80
C ALA A 177 -18.13 2.67 4.09
N HIS A 178 -17.71 1.40 4.03
CA HIS A 178 -17.14 0.72 5.20
C HIS A 178 -15.77 1.30 5.57
N LEU A 179 -14.85 1.43 4.62
CA LEU A 179 -13.52 2.00 4.85
C LEU A 179 -13.60 3.44 5.35
N HIS A 180 -14.46 4.25 4.76
CA HIS A 180 -14.67 5.63 5.17
C HIS A 180 -15.16 5.74 6.63
N SER A 181 -16.05 4.83 7.05
CA SER A 181 -16.51 4.78 8.46
C SER A 181 -15.39 4.48 9.46
N LEU A 182 -14.28 3.90 8.98
CA LEU A 182 -13.09 3.57 9.76
C LEU A 182 -11.95 4.58 9.54
N CYS A 183 -12.17 5.61 8.74
CA CYS A 183 -11.15 6.57 8.30
C CYS A 183 -9.98 5.90 7.57
N LEU A 184 -10.19 4.77 6.87
CA LEU A 184 -9.18 4.04 6.11
C LEU A 184 -9.15 4.48 4.65
N SER A 185 -7.95 4.50 4.05
CA SER A 185 -7.78 4.77 2.64
C SER A 185 -8.10 3.53 1.80
N GLU A 186 -8.79 3.71 0.67
CA GLU A 186 -8.97 2.64 -0.33
C GLU A 186 -7.65 2.18 -0.95
N GLU A 187 -6.64 3.03 -1.00
CA GLU A 187 -5.32 2.70 -1.53
C GLU A 187 -4.53 1.77 -0.60
N ALA A 188 -4.94 1.68 0.67
CA ALA A 188 -4.37 0.74 1.64
C ALA A 188 -4.87 -0.71 1.44
N ILE A 189 -5.84 -0.95 0.54
CA ILE A 189 -6.35 -2.31 0.29
C ILE A 189 -5.23 -3.17 -0.31
N ALA A 190 -4.87 -4.24 0.42
CA ALA A 190 -3.94 -5.28 -0.01
C ALA A 190 -4.64 -6.37 -0.84
N GLY A 191 -5.94 -6.60 -0.60
CA GLY A 191 -6.69 -7.62 -1.31
C GLY A 191 -8.14 -7.76 -0.84
N VAL A 192 -8.88 -8.54 -1.62
CA VAL A 192 -10.26 -8.94 -1.31
C VAL A 192 -10.31 -10.42 -0.99
N ALA A 193 -11.12 -10.81 -0.02
CA ALA A 193 -11.31 -12.18 0.41
C ALA A 193 -12.79 -12.59 0.35
N SER A 194 -13.10 -13.84 -0.05
CA SER A 194 -14.45 -14.38 -0.07
C SER A 194 -14.45 -15.92 -0.03
N ILE A 195 -15.64 -16.53 -0.12
CA ILE A 195 -15.79 -17.95 -0.31
C ILE A 195 -15.56 -18.35 -1.79
N ASP A 196 -15.08 -19.56 -2.04
CA ASP A 196 -14.80 -20.12 -3.37
C ASP A 196 -16.01 -20.12 -4.31
N LEU A 197 -17.24 -20.23 -3.78
CA LEU A 197 -18.47 -20.06 -4.54
C LEU A 197 -18.57 -18.71 -5.28
N LYS A 198 -17.71 -17.73 -4.92
CA LYS A 198 -17.63 -16.38 -5.51
C LYS A 198 -16.43 -16.18 -6.42
N GLN A 199 -15.64 -17.21 -6.68
CA GLN A 199 -14.44 -17.13 -7.50
C GLN A 199 -14.69 -16.57 -8.91
N GLU A 200 -15.89 -16.78 -9.47
CA GLU A 200 -16.31 -16.31 -10.80
C GLU A 200 -17.31 -15.14 -10.73
N GLU A 201 -17.44 -14.50 -9.58
CA GLU A 201 -18.36 -13.35 -9.42
C GLU A 201 -17.76 -12.11 -10.12
N GLU A 202 -18.30 -11.80 -11.31
CA GLU A 202 -17.72 -10.78 -12.20
C GLU A 202 -17.63 -9.38 -11.54
N GLY A 203 -18.59 -9.02 -10.68
CA GLY A 203 -18.53 -7.73 -9.96
C GLY A 203 -17.32 -7.62 -9.04
N ILE A 204 -16.99 -8.71 -8.30
CA ILE A 204 -15.79 -8.74 -7.43
C ILE A 204 -14.52 -8.74 -8.27
N LEU A 205 -14.47 -9.57 -9.32
CA LEU A 205 -13.33 -9.65 -10.22
C LEU A 205 -13.04 -8.32 -10.91
N ALA A 206 -14.08 -7.62 -11.38
CA ALA A 206 -13.96 -6.32 -12.01
C ALA A 206 -13.45 -5.24 -11.03
N PHE A 207 -13.94 -5.26 -9.78
CA PHE A 207 -13.45 -4.39 -8.71
C PHE A 207 -11.96 -4.65 -8.42
N CYS A 208 -11.57 -5.91 -8.27
CA CYS A 208 -10.18 -6.27 -7.98
C CYS A 208 -9.23 -5.92 -9.15
N ARG A 209 -9.67 -6.14 -10.40
CA ARG A 209 -8.88 -5.75 -11.59
C ARG A 209 -8.67 -4.24 -11.67
N GLU A 210 -9.71 -3.46 -11.42
CA GLU A 210 -9.63 -1.99 -11.43
C GLU A 210 -8.65 -1.45 -10.37
N LYS A 211 -8.70 -2.03 -9.16
CA LYS A 211 -7.81 -1.65 -8.06
C LYS A 211 -6.41 -2.31 -8.14
N GLN A 212 -6.20 -3.23 -9.09
CA GLN A 212 -4.97 -4.03 -9.23
C GLN A 212 -4.59 -4.76 -7.93
N ILE A 213 -5.59 -5.36 -7.27
CA ILE A 213 -5.44 -6.10 -6.02
C ILE A 213 -5.84 -7.58 -6.21
N PRO A 214 -5.25 -8.52 -5.45
CA PRO A 214 -5.60 -9.92 -5.52
C PRO A 214 -6.98 -10.20 -4.98
N PHE A 215 -7.65 -11.19 -5.58
CA PHE A 215 -8.86 -11.79 -5.05
C PHE A 215 -8.55 -13.19 -4.50
N MET A 216 -8.70 -13.36 -3.19
CA MET A 216 -8.43 -14.59 -2.46
C MET A 216 -9.75 -15.30 -2.16
N THR A 217 -9.83 -16.60 -2.46
CA THR A 217 -11.02 -17.39 -2.18
C THR A 217 -10.70 -18.60 -1.31
N TYR A 218 -11.63 -18.95 -0.43
CA TYR A 218 -11.48 -20.01 0.56
C TYR A 218 -12.68 -20.94 0.51
N SER A 219 -12.47 -22.24 0.65
CA SER A 219 -13.53 -23.22 0.74
C SER A 219 -14.34 -23.06 2.05
N ALA A 220 -15.57 -23.52 2.06
CA ALA A 220 -16.42 -23.53 3.25
C ALA A 220 -15.69 -24.17 4.47
N LYS A 221 -14.93 -25.25 4.24
CA LYS A 221 -14.17 -25.92 5.30
C LYS A 221 -13.06 -25.01 5.88
N GLN A 222 -12.34 -24.29 5.02
CA GLN A 222 -11.31 -23.36 5.46
C GLN A 222 -11.91 -22.18 6.26
N LEU A 223 -13.11 -21.75 5.90
CA LEU A 223 -13.81 -20.70 6.64
C LEU A 223 -14.35 -21.20 7.99
N GLN A 224 -14.90 -22.42 8.04
CA GLN A 224 -15.45 -23.01 9.27
C GLN A 224 -14.43 -23.18 10.39
N ILE A 225 -13.18 -23.53 10.05
CA ILE A 225 -12.12 -23.76 11.05
C ILE A 225 -11.54 -22.45 11.63
N GLN A 226 -11.90 -21.27 11.06
CA GLN A 226 -11.44 -20.01 11.60
C GLN A 226 -12.02 -19.77 12.99
N MET A 227 -11.14 -19.44 13.93
CA MET A 227 -11.52 -19.14 15.32
C MET A 227 -11.80 -17.65 15.48
N GLY A 228 -12.84 -17.32 16.21
CA GLY A 228 -13.22 -15.93 16.46
C GLY A 228 -14.71 -15.82 16.81
N SER A 229 -15.11 -14.61 17.16
CA SER A 229 -16.52 -14.26 17.37
C SER A 229 -17.02 -13.60 16.09
N PHE A 230 -17.87 -14.31 15.33
CA PHE A 230 -18.39 -13.86 14.05
C PHE A 230 -19.89 -13.60 14.10
N THR A 231 -20.35 -12.67 13.28
CA THR A 231 -21.78 -12.32 13.17
C THR A 231 -22.52 -13.37 12.34
N ALA A 232 -23.16 -14.31 13.00
CA ALA A 232 -23.88 -15.41 12.34
C ALA A 232 -25.04 -14.95 11.45
N SER A 233 -25.35 -15.75 10.43
CA SER A 233 -26.47 -15.55 9.52
C SER A 233 -26.97 -16.90 9.02
N ASP A 234 -28.17 -17.30 9.50
CA ASP A 234 -28.83 -18.54 9.12
C ASP A 234 -29.06 -18.67 7.61
N PHE A 235 -29.30 -17.55 6.93
CA PHE A 235 -29.48 -17.55 5.48
C PHE A 235 -28.15 -17.88 4.78
N VAL A 236 -27.05 -17.28 5.20
CA VAL A 236 -25.71 -17.53 4.62
C VAL A 236 -25.31 -18.96 4.88
N GLU A 237 -25.53 -19.48 6.07
CA GLU A 237 -25.22 -20.86 6.45
C GLU A 237 -25.96 -21.88 5.58
N LYS A 238 -27.24 -21.68 5.32
CA LYS A 238 -28.04 -22.57 4.45
C LYS A 238 -27.54 -22.61 3.01
N VAL A 239 -26.95 -21.53 2.52
CA VAL A 239 -26.50 -21.40 1.12
C VAL A 239 -25.05 -21.82 0.96
N THR A 240 -24.19 -21.49 1.91
CA THR A 240 -22.73 -21.61 1.79
C THR A 240 -22.14 -22.69 2.71
N GLY A 241 -22.89 -23.18 3.67
CA GLY A 241 -22.40 -24.07 4.72
C GLY A 241 -21.58 -23.36 5.80
N VAL A 242 -21.53 -22.03 5.81
CA VAL A 242 -20.82 -21.22 6.81
C VAL A 242 -21.73 -20.09 7.27
N ASP A 243 -21.77 -19.84 8.57
CA ASP A 243 -22.62 -18.79 9.19
C ASP A 243 -22.18 -17.36 8.81
N ASN A 244 -20.93 -17.17 8.42
CA ASN A 244 -20.37 -15.87 8.02
C ASN A 244 -19.27 -16.04 6.99
N VAL A 245 -19.40 -15.38 5.82
CA VAL A 245 -18.41 -15.41 4.76
C VAL A 245 -17.41 -14.27 4.91
N CYS A 246 -17.87 -13.01 5.03
CA CYS A 246 -17.01 -11.85 4.96
C CYS A 246 -15.99 -11.78 6.12
N GLU A 247 -16.41 -11.97 7.37
CA GLU A 247 -15.47 -11.92 8.51
C GLU A 247 -14.51 -13.11 8.51
N ARG A 248 -15.03 -14.33 8.27
CA ARG A 248 -14.20 -15.53 8.24
C ARG A 248 -13.20 -15.54 7.11
N SER A 249 -13.52 -14.95 5.94
CA SER A 249 -12.56 -14.85 4.84
C SER A 249 -11.43 -13.85 5.12
N VAL A 250 -11.72 -12.79 5.88
CA VAL A 250 -10.67 -11.89 6.39
C VAL A 250 -9.70 -12.65 7.28
N VAL A 251 -10.23 -13.38 8.28
CA VAL A 251 -9.36 -14.16 9.20
C VAL A 251 -8.63 -15.28 8.47
N ALA A 252 -9.28 -15.95 7.51
CA ALA A 252 -8.64 -16.98 6.68
C ALA A 252 -7.48 -16.45 5.83
N SER A 253 -7.47 -15.17 5.48
CA SER A 253 -6.35 -14.53 4.78
C SER A 253 -5.12 -14.29 5.68
N GLY A 254 -5.24 -14.51 6.98
CA GLY A 254 -4.19 -14.20 7.97
C GLY A 254 -4.27 -12.79 8.53
N ALA A 255 -5.27 -12.00 8.13
CA ALA A 255 -5.50 -10.66 8.68
C ALA A 255 -6.26 -10.71 10.01
N ALA A 256 -5.91 -9.81 10.93
CA ALA A 256 -6.70 -9.59 12.14
C ALA A 256 -7.96 -8.81 11.79
N LEU A 257 -9.12 -9.24 12.31
CA LEU A 257 -10.38 -8.55 12.07
C LEU A 257 -10.38 -7.18 12.78
N LEU A 258 -10.49 -6.12 11.99
CA LEU A 258 -10.54 -4.73 12.47
C LEU A 258 -11.99 -4.25 12.64
N SER A 259 -12.87 -4.61 11.70
CA SER A 259 -14.29 -4.29 11.74
C SER A 259 -15.12 -5.48 11.25
N GLY A 260 -16.13 -5.82 12.03
CA GLY A 260 -17.06 -6.90 11.71
C GLY A 260 -17.98 -6.59 10.53
N LYS A 261 -18.94 -7.50 10.33
CA LYS A 261 -19.88 -7.47 9.21
C LYS A 261 -20.70 -6.18 9.16
N ARG A 262 -20.61 -5.48 8.04
CA ARG A 262 -21.51 -4.41 7.63
C ARG A 262 -22.26 -4.83 6.38
N ALA A 263 -23.57 -4.59 6.36
CA ALA A 263 -24.42 -4.90 5.21
C ALA A 263 -24.92 -3.60 4.57
N GLU A 264 -24.78 -3.51 3.24
CA GLU A 264 -25.25 -2.37 2.47
C GLU A 264 -25.66 -2.83 1.06
N ASN A 265 -26.89 -2.52 0.66
CA ASN A 265 -27.43 -2.80 -0.69
C ASN A 265 -27.25 -4.26 -1.17
N GLY A 266 -27.36 -5.25 -0.26
CA GLY A 266 -27.19 -6.67 -0.60
C GLY A 266 -25.74 -7.15 -0.68
N VAL A 267 -24.78 -6.30 -0.38
CA VAL A 267 -23.37 -6.63 -0.18
C VAL A 267 -23.07 -6.61 1.32
N THR A 268 -22.30 -7.59 1.78
CA THR A 268 -21.75 -7.61 3.13
C THR A 268 -20.24 -7.48 3.06
N THR A 269 -19.69 -6.62 3.90
CA THR A 269 -18.24 -6.38 3.98
C THR A 269 -17.75 -6.54 5.41
N ALA A 270 -16.52 -7.00 5.56
CA ALA A 270 -15.76 -6.97 6.80
C ALA A 270 -14.36 -6.47 6.48
N VAL A 271 -13.70 -5.83 7.43
CA VAL A 271 -12.37 -5.24 7.22
C VAL A 271 -11.39 -5.83 8.21
N GLY A 272 -10.24 -6.22 7.74
CA GLY A 272 -9.12 -6.65 8.57
C GLY A 272 -7.81 -6.06 8.14
N GLU A 273 -6.80 -6.26 8.96
CA GLU A 273 -5.48 -5.68 8.79
C GLU A 273 -4.40 -6.74 8.95
N TYR A 274 -3.42 -6.78 8.03
CA TYR A 274 -2.20 -7.55 8.22
C TYR A 274 -1.29 -6.84 9.21
N GLN A 275 -0.79 -7.59 10.19
CA GLN A 275 0.26 -7.06 11.06
C GLN A 275 1.54 -6.87 10.27
N ARG A 276 2.20 -5.75 10.49
CA ARG A 276 3.46 -5.41 9.84
C ARG A 276 4.35 -4.56 10.75
N SER A 277 5.63 -4.57 10.46
CA SER A 277 6.61 -3.60 10.96
C SER A 277 7.18 -2.79 9.78
N ILE A 278 7.79 -1.68 10.10
CA ILE A 278 8.51 -0.81 9.15
C ILE A 278 10.00 -0.97 9.43
N VAL A 279 10.76 -1.29 8.39
CA VAL A 279 12.19 -1.61 8.49
C VAL A 279 13.03 -0.51 7.84
N PHE A 280 14.02 -0.01 8.57
CA PHE A 280 15.02 0.92 8.06
C PHE A 280 16.24 0.22 7.47
#